data_6e73ed96c08f1b20c254ef117f5e289e
#
_entry.id   6e73ed96c08f1b20c254ef117f5e289e
#
_cell.length_a   1.000
_cell.length_b   1.000
_cell.length_c   1.000
_cell.angle_alpha   90.00
_cell.angle_beta   90.00
_cell.angle_gamma   90.00
#
_symmetry.space_group_name_H-M   'P 1'
#
loop_
_entity.id
_entity.type
_entity.pdbx_description
1 polymer ?
#
loop_
_entity_poly.entity_id
_entity_poly.type
_entity_poly.pdbx_seq_one_letter_code
_entity_poly.pdbx_strand_id
1 'polypeptide(L)'
;YNQNKDLVFISSVLKQETINMIMEQFSAKVDSHEKPDFRIFKSQTHDVLLAADAGILTSGTITLEAMLCQLPMIVMYKMNWLSYKIIKLLIKVKYVALPNLLAGKEVVPEYIQNNCVPEKMANNIINLLDKEACHLQINEFNKITSLLRQGVNNKAAVAIQNLL
;
A
#
# COMPACT_ATOMS: atom_id res chain seq x y z
N TYR A 1 -9.49 -2.68 -16.06
CA TYR A 1 -9.94 -4.04 -16.28
C TYR A 1 -10.22 -4.33 -17.75
N ASN A 2 -10.98 -3.48 -18.44
CA ASN A 2 -11.32 -3.70 -19.86
C ASN A 2 -10.09 -3.79 -20.80
N GLN A 3 -8.93 -3.32 -20.37
CA GLN A 3 -7.68 -3.39 -21.12
C GLN A 3 -6.88 -4.68 -20.86
N ASN A 4 -7.11 -5.37 -19.73
CA ASN A 4 -6.42 -6.60 -19.36
C ASN A 4 -7.36 -7.53 -18.59
N LYS A 5 -7.94 -8.51 -19.29
CA LYS A 5 -8.93 -9.44 -18.74
C LYS A 5 -8.34 -10.54 -17.84
N ASP A 6 -7.03 -10.67 -17.78
CA ASP A 6 -6.34 -11.69 -16.99
C ASP A 6 -6.05 -11.24 -15.55
N LEU A 7 -6.48 -10.02 -15.17
CA LEU A 7 -6.29 -9.51 -13.81
C LEU A 7 -7.26 -10.17 -12.82
N VAL A 8 -6.71 -10.67 -11.73
CA VAL A 8 -7.43 -11.13 -10.55
C VAL A 8 -7.22 -10.10 -9.43
N PHE A 9 -8.32 -9.62 -8.87
CA PHE A 9 -8.26 -8.67 -7.73
C PHE A 9 -8.44 -9.45 -6.44
N ILE A 10 -7.51 -9.23 -5.50
CA ILE A 10 -7.57 -9.84 -4.17
C ILE A 10 -7.57 -8.76 -3.10
N SER A 11 -8.31 -8.98 -2.02
CA SER A 11 -8.35 -8.06 -0.88
C SER A 11 -8.38 -8.83 0.43
N SER A 12 -7.76 -8.27 1.48
CA SER A 12 -7.90 -8.78 2.84
C SER A 12 -8.69 -7.82 3.70
N VAL A 13 -9.65 -8.35 4.46
CA VAL A 13 -10.53 -7.57 5.33
C VAL A 13 -10.67 -8.27 6.69
N LEU A 14 -10.69 -7.48 7.76
CA LEU A 14 -10.81 -8.03 9.11
C LEU A 14 -12.26 -8.38 9.50
N LYS A 15 -13.23 -7.53 9.10
CA LYS A 15 -14.62 -7.60 9.54
C LYS A 15 -15.56 -8.06 8.43
N GLN A 16 -16.49 -8.93 8.77
CA GLN A 16 -17.50 -9.42 7.83
C GLN A 16 -18.40 -8.31 7.28
N GLU A 17 -18.73 -7.33 8.10
CA GLU A 17 -19.55 -6.18 7.68
C GLU A 17 -18.88 -5.38 6.55
N THR A 18 -17.55 -5.24 6.64
CA THR A 18 -16.77 -4.56 5.60
C THR A 18 -16.74 -5.35 4.30
N ILE A 19 -16.70 -6.69 4.38
CA ILE A 19 -16.81 -7.56 3.19
C ILE A 19 -18.14 -7.32 2.49
N ASN A 20 -19.25 -7.34 3.24
CA ASN A 20 -20.60 -7.16 2.70
C ASN A 20 -20.72 -5.77 2.03
N MET A 21 -20.22 -4.72 2.67
CA MET A 21 -20.23 -3.37 2.12
C MET A 21 -19.41 -3.25 0.81
N ILE A 22 -18.24 -3.88 0.76
CA ILE A 22 -17.40 -3.89 -0.45
C ILE A 22 -18.11 -4.63 -1.58
N MET A 23 -18.68 -5.81 -1.32
CA MET A 23 -19.38 -6.60 -2.32
C MET A 23 -20.63 -5.90 -2.86
N GLU A 24 -21.38 -5.21 -2.00
CA GLU A 24 -22.52 -4.40 -2.41
C GLU A 24 -22.09 -3.26 -3.35
N GLN A 25 -21.08 -2.50 -2.96
CA GLN A 25 -20.56 -1.39 -3.79
C GLN A 25 -19.95 -1.89 -5.11
N PHE A 26 -19.26 -3.03 -5.08
CA PHE A 26 -18.70 -3.66 -6.25
C PHE A 26 -19.80 -4.09 -7.23
N SER A 27 -20.83 -4.77 -6.73
CA SER A 27 -21.95 -5.21 -7.54
C SER A 27 -22.79 -4.09 -8.14
N ALA A 28 -22.85 -2.93 -7.45
CA ALA A 28 -23.57 -1.75 -7.92
C ALA A 28 -22.83 -0.98 -9.04
N LYS A 29 -21.50 -1.16 -9.16
CA LYS A 29 -20.66 -0.37 -10.09
C LYS A 29 -20.13 -1.16 -11.28
N VAL A 30 -20.18 -2.49 -11.22
CA VAL A 30 -19.61 -3.37 -12.25
C VAL A 30 -20.75 -4.03 -13.03
N ASP A 31 -20.72 -3.87 -14.34
CA ASP A 31 -21.71 -4.48 -15.22
C ASP A 31 -21.65 -6.02 -15.12
N SER A 32 -22.81 -6.67 -15.12
CA SER A 32 -22.94 -8.13 -14.92
C SER A 32 -22.20 -8.96 -15.99
N HIS A 33 -21.99 -8.39 -17.17
CA HIS A 33 -21.36 -9.08 -18.31
C HIS A 33 -19.82 -9.01 -18.33
N GLU A 34 -19.22 -8.12 -17.51
CA GLU A 34 -17.75 -7.90 -17.47
C GLU A 34 -17.20 -7.90 -16.04
N LYS A 35 -17.73 -8.76 -15.16
CA LYS A 35 -17.25 -8.83 -13.78
C LYS A 35 -15.81 -9.32 -13.73
N PRO A 36 -14.87 -8.52 -13.18
CA PRO A 36 -13.53 -8.99 -12.90
C PRO A 36 -13.56 -10.08 -11.81
N ASP A 37 -12.58 -10.99 -11.82
CA ASP A 37 -12.38 -11.93 -10.72
C ASP A 37 -11.92 -11.15 -9.49
N PHE A 38 -12.81 -10.98 -8.52
CA PHE A 38 -12.56 -10.27 -7.28
C PHE A 38 -12.81 -11.19 -6.08
N ARG A 39 -11.75 -11.44 -5.32
CA ARG A 39 -11.75 -12.35 -4.17
C ARG A 39 -11.41 -11.61 -2.90
N ILE A 40 -12.19 -11.84 -1.84
CA ILE A 40 -11.97 -11.23 -0.52
C ILE A 40 -11.62 -12.33 0.48
N PHE A 41 -10.50 -12.15 1.16
CA PHE A 41 -10.00 -13.04 2.21
C PHE A 41 -10.18 -12.38 3.58
N LYS A 42 -10.66 -13.15 4.56
CA LYS A 42 -10.86 -12.64 5.91
C LYS A 42 -9.63 -12.88 6.76
N SER A 43 -9.04 -11.82 7.31
CA SER A 43 -7.90 -11.88 8.25
C SER A 43 -6.66 -12.59 7.69
N GLN A 44 -6.43 -12.56 6.36
CA GLN A 44 -5.30 -13.19 5.68
C GLN A 44 -4.42 -12.13 4.97
N THR A 45 -4.15 -11.02 5.67
CA THR A 45 -3.44 -9.88 5.08
C THR A 45 -2.05 -10.26 4.58
N HIS A 46 -1.29 -11.01 5.36
CA HIS A 46 0.07 -11.42 5.01
C HIS A 46 0.08 -12.32 3.75
N ASP A 47 -0.82 -13.29 3.68
CA ASP A 47 -0.93 -14.19 2.53
C ASP A 47 -1.33 -13.43 1.25
N VAL A 48 -2.25 -12.46 1.38
CA VAL A 48 -2.66 -11.58 0.28
C VAL A 48 -1.49 -10.72 -0.20
N LEU A 49 -0.67 -10.18 0.71
CA LEU A 49 0.52 -9.41 0.34
C LEU A 49 1.58 -10.25 -0.38
N LEU A 50 1.74 -11.51 0.02
CA LEU A 50 2.69 -12.43 -0.62
C LEU A 50 2.20 -12.96 -1.98
N ALA A 51 0.89 -13.05 -2.18
CA ALA A 51 0.29 -13.61 -3.39
C ALA A 51 0.09 -12.57 -4.50
N ALA A 52 0.14 -11.27 -4.18
CA ALA A 52 -0.14 -10.21 -5.14
C ALA A 52 1.12 -9.81 -5.93
N ASP A 53 0.94 -9.43 -7.19
CA ASP A 53 2.00 -8.89 -8.06
C ASP A 53 2.17 -7.37 -7.89
N ALA A 54 1.09 -6.65 -7.56
CA ALA A 54 1.12 -5.23 -7.23
C ALA A 54 -0.03 -4.87 -6.28
N GLY A 55 0.13 -3.82 -5.47
CA GLY A 55 -0.84 -3.45 -4.43
C GLY A 55 -1.26 -1.99 -4.43
N ILE A 56 -2.55 -1.75 -4.14
CA ILE A 56 -3.08 -0.44 -3.74
C ILE A 56 -3.34 -0.49 -2.24
N LEU A 57 -2.56 0.26 -1.48
CA LEU A 57 -2.60 0.21 -0.02
C LEU A 57 -2.99 1.57 0.58
N THR A 58 -3.61 1.53 1.75
CA THR A 58 -3.78 2.75 2.54
C THR A 58 -2.50 3.05 3.32
N SER A 59 -2.25 4.33 3.64
CA SER A 59 -1.12 4.70 4.50
C SER A 59 -1.23 4.04 5.88
N GLY A 60 -0.09 3.62 6.44
CA GLY A 60 0.02 2.96 7.74
C GLY A 60 1.08 1.86 7.74
N THR A 61 1.09 1.03 8.79
CA THR A 61 2.05 -0.07 8.95
C THR A 61 1.98 -1.11 7.85
N ILE A 62 0.82 -1.26 7.20
CA ILE A 62 0.64 -2.16 6.06
C ILE A 62 1.60 -1.86 4.90
N THR A 63 1.99 -0.60 4.71
CA THR A 63 2.95 -0.23 3.66
C THR A 63 4.37 -0.72 3.99
N LEU A 64 4.73 -0.82 5.27
CA LEU A 64 5.98 -1.42 5.70
C LEU A 64 5.94 -2.95 5.53
N GLU A 65 4.84 -3.59 5.89
CA GLU A 65 4.65 -5.03 5.71
C GLU A 65 4.75 -5.41 4.22
N ALA A 66 4.05 -4.68 3.34
CA ALA A 66 4.12 -4.88 1.90
C ALA A 66 5.53 -4.67 1.33
N MET A 67 6.26 -3.66 1.81
CA MET A 67 7.67 -3.45 1.45
C MET A 67 8.53 -4.65 1.85
N LEU A 68 8.33 -5.21 3.04
CA LEU A 68 9.05 -6.40 3.51
C LEU A 68 8.68 -7.67 2.72
N CYS A 69 7.43 -7.77 2.25
CA CYS A 69 6.98 -8.81 1.33
C CYS A 69 7.45 -8.59 -0.12
N GLN A 70 8.21 -7.53 -0.41
CA GLN A 70 8.68 -7.18 -1.76
C GLN A 70 7.52 -6.91 -2.74
N LEU A 71 6.37 -6.46 -2.25
CA LEU A 71 5.19 -6.16 -3.06
C LEU A 71 5.29 -4.73 -3.62
N PRO A 72 5.40 -4.55 -4.94
CA PRO A 72 5.30 -3.23 -5.55
C PRO A 72 3.94 -2.61 -5.26
N MET A 73 3.92 -1.32 -4.93
CA MET A 73 2.69 -0.71 -4.46
C MET A 73 2.56 0.76 -4.84
N ILE A 74 1.32 1.21 -4.83
CA ILE A 74 0.97 2.62 -4.68
C ILE A 74 0.21 2.81 -3.36
N VAL A 75 0.30 4.00 -2.80
CA VAL A 75 -0.36 4.33 -1.54
C VAL A 75 -1.45 5.37 -1.79
N MET A 76 -2.65 5.09 -1.31
CA MET A 76 -3.77 6.02 -1.33
C MET A 76 -4.17 6.43 0.08
N TYR A 77 -4.55 7.70 0.26
CA TYR A 77 -5.06 8.18 1.53
C TYR A 77 -6.12 9.26 1.34
N LYS A 78 -7.33 8.95 1.79
CA LYS A 78 -8.46 9.88 1.73
C LYS A 78 -9.16 9.92 3.09
N MET A 79 -9.29 11.12 3.63
CA MET A 79 -9.98 11.36 4.90
C MET A 79 -10.93 12.53 4.78
N ASN A 80 -11.73 12.76 5.82
CA ASN A 80 -12.59 13.93 5.88
C ASN A 80 -11.77 15.21 5.66
N TRP A 81 -12.28 16.13 4.84
CA TRP A 81 -11.60 17.35 4.44
C TRP A 81 -11.16 18.24 5.61
N LEU A 82 -12.01 18.35 6.65
CA LEU A 82 -11.70 19.14 7.84
C LEU A 82 -10.54 18.53 8.63
N SER A 83 -10.57 17.19 8.83
CA SER A 83 -9.48 16.46 9.48
C SER A 83 -8.17 16.60 8.72
N TYR A 84 -8.22 16.53 7.39
CA TYR A 84 -7.04 16.70 6.55
C TYR A 84 -6.41 18.09 6.70
N LYS A 85 -7.21 19.16 6.72
CA LYS A 85 -6.70 20.52 6.92
C LYS A 85 -6.02 20.69 8.28
N ILE A 86 -6.63 20.15 9.34
CA ILE A 86 -6.05 20.20 10.71
C ILE A 86 -4.71 19.44 10.74
N ILE A 87 -4.70 18.21 10.22
CA ILE A 87 -3.48 17.39 10.19
C ILE A 87 -2.39 18.06 9.37
N LYS A 88 -2.71 18.60 8.19
CA LYS A 88 -1.75 19.29 7.33
C LYS A 88 -1.13 20.54 7.98
N LEU A 89 -1.86 21.22 8.86
CA LEU A 89 -1.34 22.34 9.64
C LEU A 89 -0.40 21.89 10.78
N LEU A 90 -0.72 20.75 11.40
CA LEU A 90 0.02 20.23 12.56
C LEU A 90 1.24 19.40 12.15
N ILE A 91 1.17 18.67 11.05
CA ILE A 91 2.18 17.71 10.64
C ILE A 91 2.86 18.22 9.36
N LYS A 92 4.11 18.65 9.49
CA LYS A 92 4.96 19.09 8.36
C LYS A 92 5.75 17.92 7.75
N VAL A 93 5.12 16.75 7.59
CA VAL A 93 5.79 15.63 6.90
C VAL A 93 5.62 15.75 5.40
N LYS A 94 6.67 15.44 4.67
CA LYS A 94 6.68 15.46 3.20
C LYS A 94 5.95 14.25 2.60
N TYR A 95 6.00 13.11 3.29
CA TYR A 95 5.45 11.82 2.85
C TYR A 95 4.54 11.22 3.92
N VAL A 96 3.61 10.36 3.52
CA VAL A 96 2.70 9.64 4.43
C VAL A 96 2.93 8.12 4.42
N ALA A 97 3.54 7.59 3.37
CA ALA A 97 3.92 6.17 3.31
C ALA A 97 5.23 5.93 4.07
N LEU A 98 5.28 4.89 4.89
CA LEU A 98 6.48 4.55 5.66
C LEU A 98 7.71 4.30 4.79
N PRO A 99 7.64 3.61 3.63
CA PRO A 99 8.79 3.47 2.75
C PRO A 99 9.39 4.81 2.32
N ASN A 100 8.55 5.81 1.97
CA ASN A 100 9.00 7.14 1.56
C ASN A 100 9.62 7.92 2.71
N LEU A 101 9.02 7.84 3.91
CA LEU A 101 9.54 8.45 5.12
C LEU A 101 10.92 7.89 5.48
N LEU A 102 11.08 6.57 5.43
CA LEU A 102 12.34 5.89 5.72
C LEU A 102 13.43 6.19 4.69
N ALA A 103 13.05 6.30 3.41
CA ALA A 103 13.97 6.64 2.32
C ALA A 103 14.31 8.14 2.26
N GLY A 104 13.51 9.02 2.86
CA GLY A 104 13.61 10.47 2.71
C GLY A 104 13.28 10.98 1.30
N LYS A 105 12.77 10.12 0.43
CA LYS A 105 12.37 10.38 -0.97
C LYS A 105 11.13 9.57 -1.35
N GLU A 106 10.52 9.93 -2.50
CA GLU A 106 9.43 9.14 -3.04
C GLU A 106 9.97 7.83 -3.66
N VAL A 107 9.59 6.71 -3.06
CA VAL A 107 9.85 5.34 -3.52
C VAL A 107 8.57 4.71 -4.03
N VAL A 108 7.46 4.97 -3.34
CA VAL A 108 6.12 4.55 -3.72
C VAL A 108 5.27 5.78 -4.04
N PRO A 109 4.52 5.79 -5.15
CA PRO A 109 3.61 6.89 -5.47
C PRO A 109 2.54 7.07 -4.39
N GLU A 110 2.32 8.32 -3.96
CA GLU A 110 1.31 8.67 -2.96
C GLU A 110 0.16 9.47 -3.58
N TYR A 111 -1.04 8.95 -3.45
CA TYR A 111 -2.28 9.60 -3.86
C TYR A 111 -3.03 10.07 -2.63
N ILE A 112 -3.06 11.39 -2.41
CA ILE A 112 -3.66 11.99 -1.20
C ILE A 112 -4.84 12.85 -1.60
N GLN A 113 -5.99 12.64 -0.96
CA GLN A 113 -7.21 13.43 -1.11
C GLN A 113 -7.66 13.56 -2.59
N ASN A 114 -7.57 14.75 -3.17
CA ASN A 114 -8.01 15.04 -4.54
C ASN A 114 -7.12 14.38 -5.62
N ASN A 115 -5.92 13.93 -5.23
CA ASN A 115 -5.04 13.19 -6.13
C ASN A 115 -5.42 11.70 -6.23
N CYS A 116 -6.34 11.20 -5.38
CA CYS A 116 -6.91 9.86 -5.52
C CYS A 116 -7.85 9.81 -6.72
N VAL A 117 -7.28 9.84 -7.91
CA VAL A 117 -7.98 9.77 -9.20
C VAL A 117 -7.86 8.35 -9.72
N PRO A 118 -8.97 7.60 -9.88
CA PRO A 118 -8.95 6.17 -10.24
C PRO A 118 -8.13 5.86 -11.49
N GLU A 119 -8.26 6.66 -12.54
CA GLU A 119 -7.56 6.46 -13.81
C GLU A 119 -6.04 6.58 -13.65
N LYS A 120 -5.57 7.56 -12.87
CA LYS A 120 -4.13 7.75 -12.60
C LYS A 120 -3.58 6.59 -11.77
N MET A 121 -4.34 6.15 -10.77
CA MET A 121 -3.96 5.03 -9.91
C MET A 121 -3.91 3.73 -10.70
N ALA A 122 -4.93 3.47 -11.54
CA ALA A 122 -4.98 2.29 -12.40
C ALA A 122 -3.78 2.24 -13.35
N ASN A 123 -3.45 3.34 -14.02
CA ASN A 123 -2.29 3.40 -14.92
C ASN A 123 -0.98 3.10 -14.17
N ASN A 124 -0.80 3.62 -12.96
CA ASN A 124 0.40 3.33 -12.17
C ASN A 124 0.46 1.87 -11.70
N ILE A 125 -0.67 1.27 -11.30
CA ILE A 125 -0.70 -0.15 -10.94
C ILE A 125 -0.36 -1.03 -12.15
N ILE A 126 -0.91 -0.73 -13.32
CA ILE A 126 -0.60 -1.46 -14.55
C ILE A 126 0.90 -1.35 -14.87
N ASN A 127 1.48 -0.16 -14.72
CA ASN A 127 2.92 0.02 -14.91
C ASN A 127 3.77 -0.79 -13.92
N LEU A 128 3.31 -0.98 -12.67
CA LEU A 128 4.01 -1.80 -11.68
C LEU A 128 3.94 -3.31 -11.99
N LEU A 129 3.04 -3.76 -12.87
CA LEU A 129 3.04 -5.13 -13.38
C LEU A 129 4.13 -5.36 -14.43
N ASP A 130 4.73 -4.29 -14.97
CA ASP A 130 5.90 -4.38 -15.83
C ASP A 130 7.16 -4.69 -14.99
N LYS A 131 7.99 -5.60 -15.50
CA LYS A 131 9.17 -6.10 -14.77
C LYS A 131 10.18 -5.00 -14.44
N GLU A 132 10.39 -4.03 -15.31
CA GLU A 132 11.39 -2.98 -15.09
C GLU A 132 10.92 -2.02 -13.98
N ALA A 133 9.68 -1.53 -14.05
CA ALA A 133 9.10 -0.66 -13.05
C ALA A 133 9.01 -1.35 -11.67
N CYS A 134 8.60 -2.62 -11.65
CA CYS A 134 8.60 -3.47 -10.48
C CYS A 134 10.00 -3.57 -9.83
N HIS A 135 11.02 -3.92 -10.61
CA HIS A 135 12.39 -4.09 -10.10
C HIS A 135 12.97 -2.79 -9.53
N LEU A 136 12.67 -1.64 -10.11
CA LEU A 136 13.13 -0.35 -9.59
C LEU A 136 12.61 -0.11 -8.17
N GLN A 137 11.33 -0.35 -7.92
CA GLN A 137 10.75 -0.17 -6.60
C GLN A 137 11.26 -1.21 -5.59
N ILE A 138 11.36 -2.48 -5.98
CA ILE A 138 11.92 -3.56 -5.14
C ILE A 138 13.37 -3.28 -4.75
N ASN A 139 14.19 -2.76 -5.63
CA ASN A 139 15.57 -2.39 -5.32
C ASN A 139 15.66 -1.32 -4.23
N GLU A 140 14.76 -0.33 -4.24
CA GLU A 140 14.68 0.67 -3.16
C GLU A 140 14.20 0.01 -1.86
N PHE A 141 13.23 -0.92 -1.90
CA PHE A 141 12.78 -1.67 -0.73
C PHE A 141 13.93 -2.45 -0.09
N ASN A 142 14.79 -3.09 -0.88
CA ASN A 142 15.96 -3.80 -0.39
C ASN A 142 16.95 -2.89 0.30
N LYS A 143 17.19 -1.69 -0.22
CA LYS A 143 18.05 -0.68 0.44
C LYS A 143 17.51 -0.27 1.80
N ILE A 144 16.20 0.06 1.87
CA ILE A 144 15.55 0.44 3.13
C ILE A 144 15.60 -0.70 4.14
N THR A 145 15.26 -1.92 3.71
CA THR A 145 15.28 -3.12 4.57
C THR A 145 16.68 -3.38 5.13
N SER A 146 17.71 -3.22 4.31
CA SER A 146 19.11 -3.38 4.74
C SER A 146 19.50 -2.36 5.81
N LEU A 147 19.09 -1.11 5.65
CA LEU A 147 19.32 -0.04 6.63
C LEU A 147 18.60 -0.34 7.96
N LEU A 148 17.37 -0.82 7.90
CA LEU A 148 16.59 -1.19 9.09
C LEU A 148 17.25 -2.34 9.86
N ARG A 149 17.74 -3.37 9.16
CA ARG A 149 18.42 -4.52 9.79
C ARG A 149 19.72 -4.15 10.49
N GLN A 150 20.49 -3.22 9.95
CA GLN A 150 21.81 -2.85 10.52
C GLN A 150 21.70 -1.96 11.77
N GLY A 151 20.58 -1.28 12.00
CA GLY A 151 20.48 -0.27 13.06
C GLY A 151 19.75 -0.69 14.35
N VAL A 152 18.83 -1.65 14.29
CA VAL A 152 17.86 -1.86 15.37
C VAL A 152 18.43 -2.69 16.51
N ASN A 153 19.07 -3.81 16.23
CA ASN A 153 19.51 -4.74 17.29
C ASN A 153 20.64 -4.17 18.16
N ASN A 154 21.64 -3.54 17.55
CA ASN A 154 22.77 -2.97 18.30
C ASN A 154 22.37 -1.70 19.08
N LYS A 155 21.58 -0.80 18.51
CA LYS A 155 21.13 0.42 19.20
C LYS A 155 20.18 0.12 20.35
N ALA A 156 19.28 -0.85 20.19
CA ALA A 156 18.38 -1.27 21.26
C ALA A 156 19.15 -1.95 22.40
N ALA A 157 20.08 -2.84 22.10
CA ALA A 157 20.92 -3.50 23.09
C ALA A 157 21.78 -2.49 23.89
N VAL A 158 22.43 -1.55 23.21
CA VAL A 158 23.21 -0.48 23.86
C VAL A 158 22.33 0.45 24.70
N ALA A 159 21.12 0.80 24.22
CA ALA A 159 20.19 1.62 24.99
C ALA A 159 19.73 0.91 26.28
N ILE A 160 19.48 -0.40 26.23
CA ILE A 160 19.13 -1.20 27.42
C ILE A 160 20.32 -1.31 28.37
N GLN A 161 21.53 -1.57 27.86
CA GLN A 161 22.75 -1.62 28.68
C GLN A 161 23.05 -0.31 29.41
N ASN A 162 22.71 0.82 28.83
CA ASN A 162 22.90 2.15 29.45
C ASN A 162 21.82 2.48 30.48
N LEU A 163 20.77 1.68 30.62
CA LEU A 163 19.70 1.85 31.61
C LEU A 163 19.88 0.92 32.84
N LEU A 164 20.79 -0.04 32.76
CA LEU A 164 21.17 -0.97 33.87
C LEU A 164 22.45 -0.52 34.58
#